data_6e40186fca7b8a2df0d156e4a6652c2c
#
_entry.id   6e40186fca7b8a2df0d156e4a6652c2c
#
_cell.length_a   1.000
_cell.length_b   1.000
_cell.length_c   1.000
_cell.angle_alpha   90.00
_cell.angle_beta   90.00
_cell.angle_gamma   90.00
#
_symmetry.space_group_name_H-M   'P 1'
#
loop_
_entity.id
_entity.type
_entity.pdbx_description
1 polymer ?
#
loop_
_entity_poly.entity_id
_entity_poly.type
_entity_poly.pdbx_seq_one_letter_code
_entity_poly.pdbx_strand_id
1 'polypeptide(L)'
;FRETDIVGFINDLMQTFNYQAQKKNITFTFEKELEGADSLKVWIDLNNFDKVLMNVLSNAFKYTHEGGNIEVSLKTGHNDAYRSALKDYFEIDITDNGIGIDKNKIEQIFERFYQIDNDMTQSNFGTGIGLHLSRSLVELHHGIIKAENRKDGQGTHFIIRLPLGSNHLKAEELENPEETGSEPTISQLPKDSIYET
;
A
#
# COMPACT_ATOMS: atom_id res chain seq x y z
N PHE A 1 -11.57 11.09 -0.57
CA PHE A 1 -10.13 11.43 -0.69
C PHE A 1 -9.85 12.67 0.14
N ARG A 2 -8.72 12.68 0.83
CA ARG A 2 -8.24 13.81 1.59
C ARG A 2 -6.77 14.11 1.31
N GLU A 3 -6.37 15.37 1.51
CA GLU A 3 -4.97 15.74 1.41
C GLU A 3 -4.18 15.14 2.58
N THR A 4 -3.15 14.38 2.27
CA THR A 4 -2.37 13.61 3.23
C THR A 4 -0.88 13.83 2.98
N ASP A 5 -0.08 13.95 4.04
CA ASP A 5 1.37 13.88 3.94
C ASP A 5 1.80 12.42 3.80
N ILE A 6 2.17 12.03 2.58
CA ILE A 6 2.53 10.65 2.28
C ILE A 6 3.84 10.22 2.95
N VAL A 7 4.77 11.16 3.19
CA VAL A 7 6.03 10.86 3.89
C VAL A 7 5.76 10.50 5.34
N GLY A 8 4.94 11.30 6.04
CA GLY A 8 4.50 11.00 7.40
C GLY A 8 3.77 9.66 7.48
N PHE A 9 2.85 9.42 6.56
CA PHE A 9 2.10 8.16 6.50
C PHE A 9 3.00 6.93 6.30
N ILE A 10 3.97 6.99 5.38
CA ILE A 10 4.92 5.88 5.19
C ILE A 10 5.77 5.68 6.45
N ASN A 11 6.24 6.74 7.10
CA ASN A 11 7.01 6.61 8.34
C ASN A 11 6.22 5.90 9.45
N ASP A 12 4.94 6.22 9.63
CA ASP A 12 4.07 5.54 10.61
C ASP A 12 3.91 4.05 10.28
N LEU A 13 3.75 3.75 9.00
CA LEU A 13 3.66 2.38 8.50
C LEU A 13 4.97 1.61 8.73
N MET A 14 6.14 2.23 8.50
CA MET A 14 7.45 1.65 8.80
C MET A 14 7.57 1.26 10.28
N GLN A 15 7.08 2.10 11.20
CA GLN A 15 7.10 1.80 12.63
C GLN A 15 6.27 0.54 12.95
N THR A 16 5.15 0.34 12.28
CA THR A 16 4.29 -0.84 12.46
C THR A 16 5.04 -2.14 12.17
N PHE A 17 5.93 -2.14 11.19
CA PHE A 17 6.70 -3.33 10.78
C PHE A 17 8.05 -3.48 11.51
N ASN A 18 8.51 -2.49 12.28
CA ASN A 18 9.81 -2.53 12.96
C ASN A 18 10.01 -3.76 13.85
N TYR A 19 8.98 -4.16 14.62
CA TYR A 19 9.06 -5.35 15.45
C TYR A 19 9.29 -6.62 14.59
N GLN A 20 8.59 -6.73 13.47
CA GLN A 20 8.73 -7.86 12.56
C GLN A 20 10.10 -7.88 11.87
N ALA A 21 10.61 -6.71 11.50
CA ALA A 21 11.94 -6.55 10.94
C ALA A 21 13.02 -7.01 11.94
N GLN A 22 12.95 -6.55 13.19
CA GLN A 22 13.86 -6.98 14.24
C GLN A 22 13.80 -8.48 14.51
N LYS A 23 12.59 -9.06 14.60
CA LYS A 23 12.39 -10.48 14.87
C LYS A 23 12.99 -11.38 13.78
N LYS A 24 12.95 -10.96 12.52
CA LYS A 24 13.54 -11.66 11.37
C LYS A 24 14.93 -11.18 11.00
N ASN A 25 15.52 -10.26 11.76
CA ASN A 25 16.80 -9.62 11.46
C ASN A 25 16.84 -9.04 10.02
N ILE A 26 15.71 -8.50 9.54
CA ILE A 26 15.58 -7.87 8.21
C ILE A 26 16.03 -6.42 8.31
N THR A 27 16.91 -6.00 7.38
CA THR A 27 17.20 -4.58 7.16
C THR A 27 16.00 -3.95 6.45
N PHE A 28 15.33 -3.02 7.12
CA PHE A 28 14.11 -2.37 6.61
C PHE A 28 14.32 -0.86 6.55
N THR A 29 14.36 -0.30 5.34
CA THR A 29 14.72 1.09 5.08
C THR A 29 13.64 1.85 4.31
N PHE A 30 13.59 3.18 4.52
CA PHE A 30 12.78 4.09 3.73
C PHE A 30 13.65 5.21 3.17
N GLU A 31 13.60 5.38 1.86
CA GLU A 31 14.32 6.43 1.14
C GLU A 31 13.33 7.35 0.42
N LYS A 32 13.62 8.65 0.37
CA LYS A 32 12.80 9.64 -0.34
C LYS A 32 13.64 10.42 -1.35
N GLU A 33 13.16 10.50 -2.59
CA GLU A 33 13.74 11.27 -3.68
C GLU A 33 12.79 12.41 -4.07
N LEU A 34 12.72 13.46 -3.24
CA LEU A 34 11.75 14.55 -3.33
C LEU A 34 12.41 15.93 -3.55
N GLU A 35 13.51 15.98 -4.30
CA GLU A 35 14.22 17.22 -4.63
C GLU A 35 14.48 18.17 -3.43
N GLY A 36 14.74 17.57 -2.25
CA GLY A 36 15.02 18.30 -1.01
C GLY A 36 13.79 18.65 -0.16
N ALA A 37 12.58 18.24 -0.56
CA ALA A 37 11.40 18.40 0.25
C ALA A 37 11.31 17.34 1.37
N ASP A 38 10.86 17.73 2.56
CA ASP A 38 10.68 16.85 3.71
C ASP A 38 9.32 16.19 3.74
N SER A 39 8.33 16.74 3.05
CA SER A 39 6.96 16.24 2.97
C SER A 39 6.44 16.31 1.54
N LEU A 40 5.47 15.46 1.23
CA LEU A 40 4.76 15.47 -0.05
C LEU A 40 3.27 15.33 0.22
N LYS A 41 2.49 16.36 -0.13
CA LYS A 41 1.03 16.33 -0.03
C LYS A 41 0.42 15.66 -1.24
N VAL A 42 -0.40 14.64 -0.99
CA VAL A 42 -1.11 13.85 -2.00
C VAL A 42 -2.58 13.67 -1.62
N TRP A 43 -3.43 13.41 -2.59
CA TRP A 43 -4.84 13.14 -2.37
C TRP A 43 -5.09 11.65 -2.43
N ILE A 44 -5.47 11.06 -1.30
CA ILE A 44 -5.72 9.60 -1.18
C ILE A 44 -6.90 9.31 -0.23
N ASP A 45 -7.56 8.20 -0.45
CA ASP A 45 -8.36 7.53 0.58
C ASP A 45 -7.41 6.76 1.50
N LEU A 46 -7.10 7.37 2.64
CA LEU A 46 -6.09 6.85 3.56
C LEU A 46 -6.41 5.42 4.04
N ASN A 47 -7.69 5.13 4.32
CA ASN A 47 -8.10 3.82 4.84
C ASN A 47 -7.92 2.71 3.80
N ASN A 48 -8.19 3.01 2.53
CA ASN A 48 -8.02 2.06 1.45
C ASN A 48 -6.55 1.96 1.02
N PHE A 49 -5.81 3.07 1.03
CA PHE A 49 -4.41 3.05 0.67
C PHE A 49 -3.53 2.37 1.73
N ASP A 50 -3.89 2.50 3.02
CA ASP A 50 -3.29 1.71 4.11
C ASP A 50 -3.37 0.20 3.83
N LYS A 51 -4.53 -0.30 3.42
CA LYS A 51 -4.70 -1.72 3.06
C LYS A 51 -3.78 -2.15 1.92
N VAL A 52 -3.55 -1.27 0.94
CA VAL A 52 -2.64 -1.55 -0.18
C VAL A 52 -1.21 -1.74 0.32
N LEU A 53 -0.68 -0.76 1.07
CA LEU A 53 0.70 -0.80 1.54
C LEU A 53 0.92 -1.91 2.58
N MET A 54 -0.02 -2.08 3.52
CA MET A 54 0.00 -3.18 4.50
C MET A 54 0.08 -4.54 3.83
N ASN A 55 -0.70 -4.75 2.76
CA ASN A 55 -0.71 -6.02 2.05
C ASN A 55 0.60 -6.28 1.27
N VAL A 56 1.12 -5.27 0.56
CA VAL A 56 2.37 -5.40 -0.19
C VAL A 56 3.55 -5.60 0.77
N LEU A 57 3.65 -4.83 1.85
CA LEU A 57 4.68 -4.98 2.88
C LEU A 57 4.59 -6.34 3.59
N SER A 58 3.39 -6.79 3.97
CA SER A 58 3.21 -8.11 4.57
C SER A 58 3.72 -9.22 3.65
N ASN A 59 3.50 -9.11 2.34
CA ASN A 59 4.06 -10.04 1.36
C ASN A 59 5.58 -9.96 1.30
N ALA A 60 6.18 -8.77 1.26
CA ALA A 60 7.62 -8.58 1.30
C ALA A 60 8.22 -9.27 2.53
N PHE A 61 7.67 -9.01 3.73
CA PHE A 61 8.12 -9.64 4.98
C PHE A 61 7.90 -11.15 5.01
N LYS A 62 6.83 -11.65 4.38
CA LYS A 62 6.53 -13.07 4.30
C LYS A 62 7.56 -13.83 3.46
N TYR A 63 7.93 -13.27 2.32
CA TYR A 63 8.77 -13.95 1.33
C TYR A 63 10.25 -13.58 1.40
N THR A 64 10.63 -12.64 2.25
CA THR A 64 12.02 -12.33 2.56
C THR A 64 12.53 -13.26 3.67
N HIS A 65 13.72 -13.83 3.44
CA HIS A 65 14.40 -14.68 4.42
C HIS A 65 14.90 -13.87 5.62
N GLU A 66 15.17 -14.56 6.72
CA GLU A 66 15.86 -13.97 7.86
C GLU A 66 17.22 -13.40 7.42
N GLY A 67 17.55 -12.19 7.92
CA GLY A 67 18.75 -11.47 7.52
C GLY A 67 18.66 -10.79 6.14
N GLY A 68 17.47 -10.81 5.51
CA GLY A 68 17.25 -10.16 4.22
C GLY A 68 17.08 -8.65 4.29
N ASN A 69 16.73 -8.04 3.15
CA ASN A 69 16.53 -6.60 3.00
C ASN A 69 15.18 -6.30 2.38
N ILE A 70 14.49 -5.29 2.92
CA ILE A 70 13.29 -4.68 2.36
C ILE A 70 13.51 -3.18 2.32
N GLU A 71 13.34 -2.58 1.15
CA GLU A 71 13.48 -1.16 0.93
C GLU A 71 12.16 -0.58 0.43
N VAL A 72 11.74 0.52 1.04
CA VAL A 72 10.64 1.35 0.55
C VAL A 72 11.26 2.62 -0.01
N SER A 73 10.89 3.04 -1.20
CA SER A 73 11.30 4.35 -1.72
C SER A 73 10.10 5.15 -2.22
N LEU A 74 10.19 6.47 -2.10
CA LEU A 74 9.18 7.43 -2.55
C LEU A 74 9.82 8.45 -3.48
N LYS A 75 9.27 8.60 -4.68
CA LYS A 75 9.71 9.61 -5.64
C LYS A 75 8.54 10.22 -6.40
N THR A 76 8.78 11.35 -7.04
CA THR A 76 7.84 11.98 -7.97
C THR A 76 8.32 11.78 -9.41
N GLY A 77 7.39 11.79 -10.35
CA GLY A 77 7.73 11.63 -11.75
C GLY A 77 6.75 12.35 -12.66
N HIS A 78 7.23 12.60 -13.89
CA HIS A 78 6.45 13.18 -14.98
C HIS A 78 6.60 12.31 -16.22
N ASN A 79 5.48 12.08 -16.94
CA ASN A 79 5.52 11.31 -18.17
C ASN A 79 4.52 11.87 -19.20
N ASP A 80 5.02 12.57 -20.19
CA ASP A 80 4.23 13.16 -21.28
C ASP A 80 3.52 12.13 -22.18
N ALA A 81 3.96 10.87 -22.18
CA ALA A 81 3.29 9.81 -22.94
C ALA A 81 1.93 9.42 -22.30
N TYR A 82 1.74 9.68 -21.03
CA TYR A 82 0.46 9.49 -20.37
C TYR A 82 -0.47 10.67 -20.65
N ARG A 83 -1.52 10.45 -21.43
CA ARG A 83 -2.65 11.39 -21.61
C ARG A 83 -3.69 11.30 -20.49
N SER A 84 -3.31 10.80 -19.31
CA SER A 84 -4.17 10.47 -18.19
C SER A 84 -3.76 11.23 -16.92
N ALA A 85 -4.49 10.99 -15.85
CA ALA A 85 -4.17 11.49 -14.51
C ALA A 85 -2.74 11.19 -14.04
N LEU A 86 -2.08 10.17 -14.60
CA LEU A 86 -0.71 9.77 -14.27
C LEU A 86 0.38 10.53 -15.05
N LYS A 87 0.05 11.68 -15.67
CA LYS A 87 1.07 12.55 -16.27
C LYS A 87 2.07 13.02 -15.22
N ASP A 88 1.57 13.55 -14.11
CA ASP A 88 2.33 13.88 -12.91
C ASP A 88 1.93 12.89 -11.82
N TYR A 89 2.89 12.16 -11.26
CA TYR A 89 2.62 11.11 -10.31
C TYR A 89 3.64 11.06 -9.18
N PHE A 90 3.25 10.48 -8.07
CA PHE A 90 4.20 9.93 -7.11
C PHE A 90 4.25 8.42 -7.23
N GLU A 91 5.41 7.87 -6.94
CA GLU A 91 5.69 6.45 -7.03
C GLU A 91 6.22 5.95 -5.69
N ILE A 92 5.65 4.87 -5.21
CA ILE A 92 6.17 4.11 -4.07
C ILE A 92 6.67 2.79 -4.62
N ASP A 93 7.95 2.54 -4.42
CA ASP A 93 8.60 1.28 -4.73
C ASP A 93 8.80 0.50 -3.43
N ILE A 94 8.48 -0.79 -3.44
CA ILE A 94 8.74 -1.72 -2.34
C ILE A 94 9.55 -2.87 -2.92
N THR A 95 10.83 -2.94 -2.54
CA THR A 95 11.80 -3.88 -3.07
C THR A 95 12.26 -4.83 -1.97
N ASP A 96 12.20 -6.12 -2.21
CA ASP A 96 12.73 -7.15 -1.31
C ASP A 96 13.78 -8.02 -2.01
N ASN A 97 14.65 -8.68 -1.24
CA ASN A 97 15.61 -9.66 -1.74
C ASN A 97 15.18 -11.10 -1.40
N GLY A 98 13.88 -11.35 -1.33
CA GLY A 98 13.31 -12.66 -1.06
C GLY A 98 13.37 -13.62 -2.23
N ILE A 99 12.43 -14.57 -2.25
CA ILE A 99 12.42 -15.67 -3.23
C ILE A 99 12.12 -15.22 -4.66
N GLY A 100 11.55 -14.02 -4.86
CA GLY A 100 11.08 -13.54 -6.17
C GLY A 100 9.82 -14.25 -6.65
N ILE A 101 9.42 -13.96 -7.89
CA ILE A 101 8.22 -14.49 -8.53
C ILE A 101 8.62 -15.14 -9.85
N ASP A 102 8.07 -16.32 -10.17
CA ASP A 102 8.23 -16.92 -11.49
C ASP A 102 7.76 -15.93 -12.57
N LYS A 103 8.59 -15.67 -13.58
CA LYS A 103 8.32 -14.70 -14.64
C LYS A 103 6.98 -14.92 -15.34
N ASN A 104 6.56 -16.17 -15.47
CA ASN A 104 5.29 -16.54 -16.09
C ASN A 104 4.08 -16.29 -15.18
N LYS A 105 4.30 -16.03 -13.89
CA LYS A 105 3.28 -15.87 -12.85
C LYS A 105 3.11 -14.43 -12.38
N ILE A 106 3.96 -13.51 -12.81
CA ILE A 106 3.98 -12.10 -12.33
C ILE A 106 2.61 -11.40 -12.50
N GLU A 107 1.94 -11.59 -13.63
CA GLU A 107 0.60 -11.01 -13.82
C GLU A 107 -0.48 -11.76 -13.03
N GLN A 108 -0.31 -13.07 -12.86
CA GLN A 108 -1.28 -13.92 -12.18
C GLN A 108 -1.36 -13.67 -10.67
N ILE A 109 -0.30 -13.15 -10.03
CA ILE A 109 -0.32 -12.83 -8.59
C ILE A 109 -1.40 -11.82 -8.21
N PHE A 110 -1.91 -11.05 -9.16
CA PHE A 110 -3.00 -10.10 -8.98
C PHE A 110 -4.38 -10.68 -9.31
N GLU A 111 -4.47 -11.94 -9.75
CA GLU A 111 -5.74 -12.62 -9.95
C GLU A 111 -6.37 -13.03 -8.61
N ARG A 112 -7.69 -13.03 -8.58
CA ARG A 112 -8.43 -13.40 -7.38
C ARG A 112 -8.23 -14.88 -7.05
N PHE A 113 -7.94 -15.18 -5.78
CA PHE A 113 -7.67 -16.54 -5.26
C PHE A 113 -6.39 -17.18 -5.80
N TYR A 114 -5.55 -16.44 -6.52
CA TYR A 114 -4.29 -16.97 -6.97
C TYR A 114 -3.30 -17.10 -5.81
N GLN A 115 -2.66 -18.25 -5.72
CA GLN A 115 -1.59 -18.56 -4.76
C GLN A 115 -0.48 -19.29 -5.50
N ILE A 116 0.75 -19.01 -5.13
CA ILE A 116 1.90 -19.75 -5.63
C ILE A 116 2.00 -21.01 -4.79
N ASP A 117 1.73 -22.17 -5.38
CA ASP A 117 1.97 -23.48 -4.77
C ASP A 117 3.47 -23.67 -4.55
N ASN A 118 3.97 -23.35 -3.37
CA ASN A 118 5.31 -23.71 -2.94
C ASN A 118 5.18 -24.75 -1.82
N ASP A 119 5.62 -25.97 -2.10
CA ASP A 119 5.68 -27.10 -1.15
C ASP A 119 6.47 -26.80 0.14
N MET A 120 7.17 -25.68 0.20
CA MET A 120 8.03 -25.29 1.34
C MET A 120 7.34 -24.47 2.43
N THR A 121 6.06 -24.10 2.27
CA THR A 121 5.38 -23.25 3.27
C THR A 121 4.02 -23.81 3.68
N GLN A 122 4.01 -25.02 4.23
CA GLN A 122 2.80 -25.69 4.74
C GLN A 122 2.05 -24.95 5.89
N SER A 123 2.50 -23.78 6.33
CA SER A 123 1.91 -23.11 7.50
C SER A 123 1.35 -21.70 7.31
N ASN A 124 1.39 -21.14 6.09
CA ASN A 124 0.90 -19.77 5.89
C ASN A 124 0.06 -19.61 4.61
N PHE A 125 -1.14 -20.17 4.67
CA PHE A 125 -2.18 -19.89 3.66
C PHE A 125 -2.59 -18.42 3.72
N GLY A 126 -2.18 -17.62 2.72
CA GLY A 126 -2.87 -16.38 2.42
C GLY A 126 -4.19 -16.69 1.73
N THR A 127 -5.14 -15.78 1.74
CA THR A 127 -6.46 -15.98 1.08
C THR A 127 -6.39 -15.86 -0.45
N GLY A 128 -5.26 -15.41 -1.04
CA GLY A 128 -5.14 -15.09 -2.46
C GLY A 128 -5.99 -13.88 -2.90
N ILE A 129 -6.49 -13.10 -1.94
CA ILE A 129 -7.35 -11.93 -2.20
C ILE A 129 -6.55 -10.63 -2.11
N GLY A 130 -5.48 -10.60 -1.32
CA GLY A 130 -4.80 -9.38 -0.95
C GLY A 130 -4.28 -8.56 -2.14
N LEU A 131 -3.47 -9.13 -3.02
CA LEU A 131 -2.92 -8.40 -4.17
C LEU A 131 -3.98 -8.03 -5.21
N HIS A 132 -5.00 -8.85 -5.40
CA HIS A 132 -6.16 -8.51 -6.23
C HIS A 132 -6.88 -7.27 -5.66
N LEU A 133 -7.15 -7.26 -4.35
CA LEU A 133 -7.74 -6.11 -3.68
C LEU A 133 -6.84 -4.87 -3.78
N SER A 134 -5.53 -5.03 -3.59
CA SER A 134 -4.57 -3.92 -3.74
C SER A 134 -4.62 -3.31 -5.14
N ARG A 135 -4.68 -4.13 -6.20
CA ARG A 135 -4.84 -3.63 -7.58
C ARG A 135 -6.14 -2.85 -7.73
N SER A 136 -7.28 -3.38 -7.28
CA SER A 136 -8.57 -2.71 -7.35
C SER A 136 -8.59 -1.38 -6.59
N LEU A 137 -7.97 -1.32 -5.41
CA LEU A 137 -7.88 -0.10 -4.61
C LEU A 137 -6.95 0.94 -5.25
N VAL A 138 -5.83 0.53 -5.84
CA VAL A 138 -4.93 1.42 -6.59
C VAL A 138 -5.62 1.96 -7.84
N GLU A 139 -6.38 1.14 -8.56
CA GLU A 139 -7.18 1.58 -9.71
C GLU A 139 -8.29 2.57 -9.29
N LEU A 140 -8.90 2.38 -8.12
CA LEU A 140 -9.85 3.34 -7.53
C LEU A 140 -9.19 4.70 -7.24
N HIS A 141 -7.89 4.72 -6.96
CA HIS A 141 -7.09 5.94 -6.83
C HIS A 141 -6.57 6.47 -8.19
N HIS A 142 -7.10 5.98 -9.31
CA HIS A 142 -6.65 6.31 -10.66
C HIS A 142 -5.17 5.98 -10.94
N GLY A 143 -4.62 5.06 -10.16
CA GLY A 143 -3.23 4.64 -10.21
C GLY A 143 -3.00 3.31 -10.91
N ILE A 144 -1.76 2.86 -10.84
CA ILE A 144 -1.33 1.54 -11.30
C ILE A 144 -0.46 0.86 -10.25
N ILE A 145 -0.56 -0.45 -10.17
CA ILE A 145 0.36 -1.30 -9.41
C ILE A 145 0.95 -2.36 -10.33
N LYS A 146 2.25 -2.57 -10.21
CA LYS A 146 3.00 -3.59 -10.96
C LYS A 146 3.91 -4.37 -10.02
N ALA A 147 4.30 -5.56 -10.45
CA ALA A 147 5.35 -6.35 -9.81
C ALA A 147 6.38 -6.76 -10.87
N GLU A 148 7.63 -6.76 -10.49
CA GLU A 148 8.76 -7.19 -11.31
C GLU A 148 9.73 -7.98 -10.42
N ASN A 149 10.51 -8.87 -11.01
CA ASN A 149 11.67 -9.40 -10.30
C ASN A 149 12.81 -8.39 -10.35
N ARG A 150 13.64 -8.38 -9.33
CA ARG A 150 14.85 -7.53 -9.31
C ARG A 150 15.76 -7.86 -10.48
N LYS A 151 16.40 -6.84 -11.02
CA LYS A 151 17.36 -6.96 -12.14
C LYS A 151 18.75 -7.41 -11.67
N ASP A 152 19.07 -7.10 -10.42
CA ASP A 152 20.40 -7.27 -9.81
C ASP A 152 20.50 -8.49 -8.90
N GLY A 153 19.49 -9.36 -8.90
CA GLY A 153 19.47 -10.53 -8.06
C GLY A 153 18.11 -11.17 -7.87
N GLN A 154 17.99 -11.94 -6.82
CA GLN A 154 16.72 -12.56 -6.44
C GLN A 154 15.90 -11.58 -5.59
N GLY A 155 14.58 -11.62 -5.74
CA GLY A 155 13.63 -10.80 -5.00
C GLY A 155 12.58 -10.13 -5.88
N THR A 156 11.69 -9.39 -5.25
CA THR A 156 10.55 -8.74 -5.91
C THR A 156 10.66 -7.23 -5.79
N HIS A 157 10.15 -6.53 -6.80
CA HIS A 157 9.98 -5.10 -6.84
C HIS A 157 8.53 -4.77 -7.17
N PHE A 158 7.78 -4.25 -6.19
CA PHE A 158 6.45 -3.70 -6.39
C PHE A 158 6.54 -2.21 -6.65
N ILE A 159 5.82 -1.74 -7.66
CA ILE A 159 5.75 -0.35 -8.11
C ILE A 159 4.32 0.11 -8.02
N ILE A 160 4.04 1.13 -7.23
CA ILE A 160 2.73 1.76 -7.07
C ILE A 160 2.84 3.21 -7.52
N ARG A 161 2.06 3.60 -8.54
CA ARG A 161 1.99 5.00 -9.01
C ARG A 161 0.59 5.53 -8.82
N LEU A 162 0.50 6.70 -8.21
CA LEU A 162 -0.74 7.45 -8.06
C LEU A 162 -0.58 8.88 -8.59
N PRO A 163 -1.67 9.50 -9.10
CA PRO A 163 -1.62 10.87 -9.60
C PRO A 163 -1.23 11.88 -8.53
N LEU A 164 -0.47 12.90 -8.91
CA LEU A 164 -0.26 14.11 -8.11
C LEU A 164 -1.42 15.11 -8.30
N GLY A 165 -1.72 15.87 -7.23
CA GLY A 165 -2.80 16.85 -7.21
C GLY A 165 -4.19 16.22 -7.15
N SER A 166 -5.23 17.04 -7.24
CA SER A 166 -6.64 16.63 -7.12
C SER A 166 -7.45 16.76 -8.41
N ASN A 167 -6.85 17.22 -9.52
CA ASN A 167 -7.56 17.52 -10.77
C ASN A 167 -8.25 16.31 -11.42
N HIS A 168 -7.86 15.10 -11.03
CA HIS A 168 -8.43 13.84 -11.50
C HIS A 168 -9.63 13.38 -10.67
N LEU A 169 -9.86 14.01 -9.51
CA LEU A 169 -10.94 13.68 -8.58
C LEU A 169 -12.17 14.53 -8.85
N LYS A 170 -13.36 13.97 -8.67
CA LYS A 170 -14.61 14.70 -8.70
C LYS A 170 -14.87 15.34 -7.34
N ALA A 171 -15.64 16.42 -7.31
CA ALA A 171 -15.97 17.11 -6.07
C ALA A 171 -16.63 16.20 -5.01
N GLU A 172 -17.41 15.24 -5.44
CA GLU A 172 -18.08 14.24 -4.59
C GLU A 172 -17.13 13.18 -3.98
N GLU A 173 -15.92 13.06 -4.52
CA GLU A 173 -14.88 12.14 -4.02
C GLU A 173 -13.97 12.80 -2.98
N LEU A 174 -14.06 14.13 -2.84
CA LEU A 174 -13.26 14.89 -1.89
C LEU A 174 -13.96 14.95 -0.53
N GLU A 175 -13.23 14.62 0.52
CA GLU A 175 -13.70 14.75 1.90
C GLU A 175 -13.93 16.23 2.22
N ASN A 176 -15.16 16.60 2.62
CA ASN A 176 -15.46 17.96 3.07
C ASN A 176 -14.86 18.18 4.46
N PRO A 177 -13.96 19.17 4.64
CA PRO A 177 -13.37 19.42 5.95
C PRO A 177 -14.38 19.88 7.03
N GLU A 178 -15.62 20.23 6.63
CA GLU A 178 -16.68 20.63 7.57
C GLU A 178 -17.43 19.45 8.22
N GLU A 179 -17.32 18.21 7.70
CA GLU A 179 -18.02 17.04 8.25
C GLU A 179 -17.20 16.26 9.30
N THR A 180 -15.92 16.52 9.44
CA THR A 180 -15.04 15.83 10.41
C THR A 180 -15.12 16.38 11.84
N GLY A 181 -16.00 17.36 12.11
CA GLY A 181 -16.20 17.99 13.43
C GLY A 181 -17.28 17.35 14.32
N SER A 182 -18.01 16.35 13.89
CA SER A 182 -18.98 15.67 14.73
C SER A 182 -18.44 14.32 15.20
N GLU A 183 -17.80 14.31 16.39
CA GLU A 183 -17.72 13.09 17.19
C GLU A 183 -19.13 12.50 17.31
N PRO A 184 -19.32 11.18 17.11
CA PRO A 184 -20.60 10.58 17.38
C PRO A 184 -20.89 10.74 18.88
N THR A 185 -21.78 11.66 19.21
CA THR A 185 -22.33 11.79 20.56
C THR A 185 -23.04 10.48 20.87
N ILE A 186 -22.43 9.68 21.76
CA ILE A 186 -23.07 8.52 22.38
C ILE A 186 -24.14 9.06 23.33
N SER A 187 -25.28 9.43 22.76
CA SER A 187 -26.49 9.70 23.55
C SER A 187 -27.70 9.44 22.67
N GLN A 188 -28.16 8.23 22.67
CA GLN A 188 -29.58 7.80 22.61
C GLN A 188 -29.67 6.31 22.29
N LEU A 189 -29.27 5.49 23.27
CA LEU A 189 -29.93 4.19 23.41
C LEU A 189 -31.25 4.39 24.16
N PRO A 190 -32.40 3.92 23.65
CA PRO A 190 -33.61 3.93 24.42
C PRO A 190 -33.40 3.01 25.64
N LYS A 191 -33.46 3.59 26.84
CA LYS A 191 -33.72 2.86 28.04
C LYS A 191 -35.20 2.51 27.99
N ASP A 192 -35.53 1.28 27.69
CA ASP A 192 -36.75 0.61 28.19
C ASP A 192 -36.91 -0.74 27.48
N SER A 193 -36.61 -1.76 28.18
CA SER A 193 -37.33 -3.02 28.35
C SER A 193 -36.38 -4.17 28.69
N ILE A 194 -36.00 -4.21 29.95
CA ILE A 194 -35.60 -5.47 30.59
C ILE A 194 -36.42 -5.58 31.87
N TYR A 195 -37.06 -6.72 32.01
CA TYR A 195 -37.84 -7.27 33.10
C TYR A 195 -39.34 -6.95 33.11
N GLU A 196 -40.12 -7.94 32.66
CA GLU A 196 -41.19 -8.55 33.41
C GLU A 196 -41.45 -9.98 32.89
N THR A 197 -41.32 -10.90 33.85
CA THR A 197 -41.68 -12.31 34.07
C THR A 197 -40.95 -13.38 33.32
#